data_4f6bb6f539101654ceae69579f442744
#
_entry.id   4f6bb6f539101654ceae69579f442744
#
_cell.length_a   1.000
_cell.length_b   1.000
_cell.length_c   1.000
_cell.angle_alpha   90.00
_cell.angle_beta   90.00
_cell.angle_gamma   90.00
#
_symmetry.space_group_name_H-M   'P 1'
#
loop_
_entity.id
_entity.type
_entity.pdbx_description
1 polymer ?
#
loop_
_entity_poly.entity_id
_entity_poly.type
_entity_poly.pdbx_seq_one_letter_code
_entity_poly.pdbx_strand_id
1 'polypeptide(L)'
;IRDLIVSRGLGDVYKRQVLAFTLAFLINNLFTVWGGWPGIKKVFSHYDLFGYKQKSLESSDLTYGYIQILIYVVCILSVVFYVFKTYSQTLVDDSKILSKFSAYLIRGSFWAVFLVGLADFIISFMVVERLWEAIFSPEVKAFMVKAPERITYIHFPIILVSFIIGYFTKSVGFIWLAVLVVLSEFVIVLSRFVFSYEQAFQGDLVRFWYAALYLFASAYALIHEGHVRVDVLYSSFSEKKKAWTNMVGSALLGVPLCLIVLFLGLNGKASIINGPVVAFEVTQQGSNGLYLLYLMAVYLAVF
;
A
#
# COMPACT_ATOMS: atom_id res chain seq x y z
N ILE A 1 5.87 -39.15 -11.47
CA ILE A 1 6.49 -37.98 -12.15
C ILE A 1 5.48 -37.27 -13.05
N ARG A 2 4.66 -38.00 -13.86
CA ARG A 2 3.65 -37.44 -14.77
C ARG A 2 2.54 -36.69 -13.99
N ASP A 3 2.06 -37.27 -12.89
CA ASP A 3 1.03 -36.64 -12.02
C ASP A 3 1.57 -35.42 -11.24
N LEU A 4 2.85 -35.40 -10.90
CA LEU A 4 3.54 -34.26 -10.30
C LEU A 4 3.71 -33.11 -11.30
N ILE A 5 3.87 -33.37 -12.58
CA ILE A 5 3.99 -32.35 -13.63
C ILE A 5 2.62 -31.72 -13.90
N VAL A 6 1.55 -32.50 -13.93
CA VAL A 6 0.17 -32.01 -14.12
C VAL A 6 -0.28 -31.18 -12.92
N SER A 7 0.00 -31.63 -11.69
CA SER A 7 -0.33 -30.88 -10.47
C SER A 7 0.47 -29.57 -10.33
N ARG A 8 1.73 -29.54 -10.80
CA ARG A 8 2.54 -28.31 -10.85
C ARG A 8 1.96 -27.26 -11.78
N GLY A 9 1.53 -27.64 -12.98
CA GLY A 9 0.99 -26.68 -13.95
C GLY A 9 -0.28 -25.99 -13.48
N LEU A 10 -1.20 -26.72 -12.86
CA LEU A 10 -2.46 -26.16 -12.34
C LEU A 10 -2.22 -25.20 -11.14
N GLY A 11 -1.39 -25.58 -10.18
CA GLY A 11 -1.11 -24.75 -9.01
C GLY A 11 -0.45 -23.42 -9.37
N ASP A 12 0.39 -23.38 -10.39
CA ASP A 12 1.04 -22.16 -10.89
C ASP A 12 0.06 -21.24 -11.62
N VAL A 13 -0.85 -21.80 -12.40
CA VAL A 13 -1.90 -21.05 -13.08
C VAL A 13 -2.77 -20.32 -12.05
N TYR A 14 -3.25 -21.02 -11.03
CA TYR A 14 -4.12 -20.40 -10.01
C TYR A 14 -3.45 -19.26 -9.23
N LYS A 15 -2.21 -19.45 -8.78
CA LYS A 15 -1.47 -18.41 -8.04
C LYS A 15 -1.30 -17.14 -8.88
N ARG A 16 -0.88 -17.31 -10.13
CA ARG A 16 -0.68 -16.20 -11.06
C ARG A 16 -1.99 -15.54 -11.46
N GLN A 17 -3.09 -16.30 -11.57
CA GLN A 17 -4.42 -15.76 -11.81
C GLN A 17 -4.90 -14.87 -10.64
N VAL A 18 -4.69 -15.28 -9.39
CA VAL A 18 -5.04 -14.45 -8.22
C VAL A 18 -4.26 -13.13 -8.25
N LEU A 19 -2.96 -13.17 -8.54
CA LEU A 19 -2.14 -11.96 -8.65
C LEU A 19 -2.60 -11.05 -9.80
N ALA A 20 -2.89 -11.63 -10.98
CA ALA A 20 -3.36 -10.86 -12.12
C ALA A 20 -4.74 -10.25 -11.87
N PHE A 21 -5.64 -10.99 -11.23
CA PHE A 21 -6.94 -10.46 -10.85
C PHE A 21 -6.81 -9.32 -9.84
N THR A 22 -5.93 -9.46 -8.84
CA THR A 22 -5.64 -8.40 -7.89
C THR A 22 -5.06 -7.17 -8.59
N LEU A 23 -4.12 -7.35 -9.51
CA LEU A 23 -3.55 -6.25 -10.28
C LEU A 23 -4.62 -5.56 -11.16
N ALA A 24 -5.44 -6.34 -11.86
CA ALA A 24 -6.55 -5.81 -12.65
C ALA A 24 -7.54 -5.02 -11.77
N PHE A 25 -7.84 -5.54 -10.57
CA PHE A 25 -8.66 -4.85 -9.59
C PHE A 25 -8.05 -3.51 -9.17
N LEU A 26 -6.74 -3.47 -8.85
CA LEU A 26 -6.05 -2.23 -8.46
C LEU A 26 -6.05 -1.20 -9.59
N ILE A 27 -5.76 -1.61 -10.82
CA ILE A 27 -5.82 -0.74 -12.01
C ILE A 27 -7.25 -0.21 -12.21
N ASN A 28 -8.24 -1.11 -12.15
CA ASN A 28 -9.64 -0.72 -12.29
C ASN A 28 -10.09 0.25 -11.19
N ASN A 29 -9.65 0.03 -9.95
CA ASN A 29 -9.93 0.93 -8.83
C ASN A 29 -9.34 2.33 -9.07
N LEU A 30 -8.11 2.40 -9.57
CA LEU A 30 -7.49 3.67 -9.94
C LEU A 30 -8.35 4.45 -10.95
N PHE A 31 -8.78 3.82 -12.04
CA PHE A 31 -9.63 4.48 -13.04
C PHE A 31 -11.02 4.85 -12.49
N THR A 32 -11.61 4.02 -11.63
CA THR A 32 -12.93 4.29 -11.05
C THR A 32 -12.88 5.44 -10.05
N VAL A 33 -11.84 5.49 -9.22
CA VAL A 33 -11.75 6.46 -8.11
C VAL A 33 -11.23 7.80 -8.61
N TRP A 34 -10.12 7.78 -9.38
CA TRP A 34 -9.43 8.98 -9.86
C TRP A 34 -9.88 9.42 -11.25
N GLY A 35 -10.14 8.48 -12.14
CA GLY A 35 -10.64 8.75 -13.49
C GLY A 35 -12.13 9.03 -13.57
N GLY A 36 -12.88 8.77 -12.49
CA GLY A 36 -14.34 8.92 -12.51
C GLY A 36 -15.09 7.88 -13.35
N TRP A 37 -14.40 6.83 -13.82
CA TRP A 37 -15.01 5.78 -14.66
C TRP A 37 -16.09 4.99 -13.93
N PRO A 38 -17.07 4.42 -14.64
CA PRO A 38 -18.27 3.83 -14.01
C PRO A 38 -17.98 2.63 -13.11
N GLY A 39 -16.91 1.87 -13.42
CA GLY A 39 -16.63 0.60 -12.75
C GLY A 39 -17.49 -0.55 -13.30
N ILE A 40 -16.96 -1.77 -13.21
CA ILE A 40 -17.61 -2.97 -13.78
C ILE A 40 -18.99 -3.23 -13.18
N LYS A 41 -19.19 -2.94 -11.89
CA LYS A 41 -20.49 -3.12 -11.22
C LYS A 41 -21.61 -2.33 -11.90
N LYS A 42 -21.34 -1.10 -12.37
CA LYS A 42 -22.34 -0.30 -13.07
C LYS A 42 -22.66 -0.85 -14.46
N VAL A 43 -21.67 -1.45 -15.14
CA VAL A 43 -21.91 -2.13 -16.43
C VAL A 43 -22.80 -3.36 -16.22
N PHE A 44 -22.55 -4.15 -15.18
CA PHE A 44 -23.43 -5.29 -14.84
C PHE A 44 -24.84 -4.83 -14.50
N SER A 45 -24.97 -3.70 -13.78
CA SER A 45 -26.27 -3.10 -13.47
C SER A 45 -27.00 -2.61 -14.73
N HIS A 46 -26.29 -2.10 -15.75
CA HIS A 46 -26.89 -1.68 -17.01
C HIS A 46 -27.55 -2.85 -17.76
N TYR A 47 -26.93 -4.03 -17.72
CA TYR A 47 -27.43 -5.25 -18.37
C TYR A 47 -28.23 -6.18 -17.46
N ASP A 48 -28.60 -5.75 -16.25
CA ASP A 48 -29.33 -6.57 -15.26
C ASP A 48 -28.65 -7.92 -14.97
N LEU A 49 -27.32 -7.92 -14.97
CA LEU A 49 -26.54 -9.13 -14.74
C LEU A 49 -26.24 -9.32 -13.25
N PHE A 50 -26.11 -10.56 -12.81
CA PHE A 50 -25.73 -10.96 -11.43
C PHE A 50 -26.62 -10.39 -10.32
N GLY A 51 -27.90 -10.08 -10.60
CA GLY A 51 -28.88 -9.57 -9.63
C GLY A 51 -28.69 -8.08 -9.27
N TYR A 52 -27.90 -7.34 -10.01
CA TYR A 52 -27.84 -5.89 -9.87
C TYR A 52 -29.07 -5.24 -10.51
N LYS A 53 -29.72 -4.32 -9.78
CA LYS A 53 -30.88 -3.57 -10.29
C LYS A 53 -30.47 -2.75 -11.51
N GLN A 54 -31.28 -2.82 -12.55
CA GLN A 54 -31.05 -2.13 -13.81
C GLN A 54 -30.92 -0.61 -13.62
N LYS A 55 -29.80 -0.07 -14.12
CA LYS A 55 -29.53 1.36 -14.15
C LYS A 55 -28.92 1.72 -15.50
N SER A 56 -29.59 2.55 -16.28
CA SER A 56 -29.07 3.03 -17.56
C SER A 56 -27.78 3.82 -17.38
N LEU A 57 -26.80 3.57 -18.24
CA LEU A 57 -25.55 4.34 -18.36
C LEU A 57 -25.57 5.12 -19.66
N GLU A 58 -24.90 6.26 -19.68
CA GLU A 58 -24.65 7.02 -20.91
C GLU A 58 -23.66 6.26 -21.81
N SER A 59 -23.69 6.55 -23.12
CA SER A 59 -22.84 5.85 -24.10
C SER A 59 -21.35 6.00 -23.82
N SER A 60 -20.91 7.16 -23.33
CA SER A 60 -19.54 7.42 -22.91
C SER A 60 -19.12 6.54 -21.73
N ASP A 61 -19.97 6.44 -20.70
CA ASP A 61 -19.73 5.62 -19.54
C ASP A 61 -19.69 4.13 -19.90
N LEU A 62 -20.55 3.68 -20.82
CA LEU A 62 -20.51 2.31 -21.32
C LEU A 62 -19.18 1.98 -21.98
N THR A 63 -18.64 2.89 -22.80
CA THR A 63 -17.35 2.70 -23.46
C THR A 63 -16.23 2.53 -22.42
N TYR A 64 -16.16 3.39 -21.41
CA TYR A 64 -15.19 3.24 -20.31
C TYR A 64 -15.41 1.96 -19.53
N GLY A 65 -16.64 1.56 -19.30
CA GLY A 65 -16.99 0.29 -18.65
C GLY A 65 -16.50 -0.94 -19.43
N TYR A 66 -16.63 -0.94 -20.76
CA TYR A 66 -16.09 -2.02 -21.60
C TYR A 66 -14.56 -2.05 -21.55
N ILE A 67 -13.88 -0.91 -21.56
CA ILE A 67 -12.43 -0.85 -21.40
C ILE A 67 -12.02 -1.46 -20.04
N GLN A 68 -12.76 -1.19 -18.99
CA GLN A 68 -12.50 -1.78 -17.67
C GLN A 68 -12.67 -3.31 -17.66
N ILE A 69 -13.69 -3.85 -18.32
CA ILE A 69 -13.84 -5.30 -18.52
C ILE A 69 -12.66 -5.86 -19.31
N LEU A 70 -12.28 -5.17 -20.40
CA LEU A 70 -11.16 -5.57 -21.26
C LEU A 70 -9.85 -5.66 -20.45
N ILE A 71 -9.60 -4.74 -19.52
CA ILE A 71 -8.43 -4.79 -18.63
C ILE A 71 -8.37 -6.12 -17.85
N TYR A 72 -9.49 -6.58 -17.29
CA TYR A 72 -9.52 -7.88 -16.59
C TYR A 72 -9.26 -9.04 -17.56
N VAL A 73 -9.88 -9.03 -18.70
CA VAL A 73 -9.69 -10.07 -19.74
C VAL A 73 -8.23 -10.12 -20.17
N VAL A 74 -7.62 -8.98 -20.47
CA VAL A 74 -6.21 -8.88 -20.88
C VAL A 74 -5.28 -9.34 -19.77
N CYS A 75 -5.52 -8.95 -18.52
CA CYS A 75 -4.72 -9.41 -17.37
C CYS A 75 -4.79 -10.93 -17.23
N ILE A 76 -5.97 -11.53 -17.30
CA ILE A 76 -6.14 -12.99 -17.21
C ILE A 76 -5.46 -13.71 -18.38
N LEU A 77 -5.67 -13.24 -19.61
CA LEU A 77 -5.05 -13.82 -20.80
C LEU A 77 -3.53 -13.69 -20.78
N SER A 78 -2.99 -12.57 -20.30
CA SER A 78 -1.56 -12.35 -20.15
C SER A 78 -0.93 -13.38 -19.21
N VAL A 79 -1.61 -13.76 -18.12
CA VAL A 79 -1.15 -14.82 -17.20
C VAL A 79 -1.16 -16.17 -17.89
N VAL A 80 -2.24 -16.49 -18.60
CA VAL A 80 -2.31 -17.75 -19.35
C VAL A 80 -1.15 -17.83 -20.35
N PHE A 81 -0.94 -16.78 -21.13
CA PHE A 81 0.17 -16.70 -22.09
C PHE A 81 1.55 -16.81 -21.40
N TYR A 82 1.73 -16.11 -20.28
CA TYR A 82 2.98 -16.15 -19.51
C TYR A 82 3.27 -17.56 -18.97
N VAL A 83 2.26 -18.27 -18.46
CA VAL A 83 2.39 -19.65 -17.97
C VAL A 83 2.85 -20.58 -19.10
N PHE A 84 2.26 -20.46 -20.29
CA PHE A 84 2.69 -21.27 -21.43
C PHE A 84 4.13 -20.95 -21.86
N LYS A 85 4.52 -19.68 -21.84
CA LYS A 85 5.88 -19.24 -22.24
C LYS A 85 6.94 -19.65 -21.21
N THR A 86 6.60 -19.74 -19.92
CA THR A 86 7.53 -20.00 -18.81
C THR A 86 7.35 -21.39 -18.21
N TYR A 87 6.96 -22.36 -19.01
CA TYR A 87 6.70 -23.75 -18.59
C TYR A 87 7.88 -24.41 -17.87
N SER A 88 9.13 -24.00 -18.18
CA SER A 88 10.36 -24.52 -17.58
C SER A 88 10.74 -23.89 -16.23
N GLN A 89 10.08 -22.79 -15.83
CA GLN A 89 10.37 -22.14 -14.55
C GLN A 89 9.79 -22.92 -13.37
N THR A 90 10.54 -22.94 -12.26
CA THR A 90 10.11 -23.63 -11.05
C THR A 90 9.30 -22.70 -10.14
N LEU A 91 8.47 -23.28 -9.24
CA LEU A 91 7.76 -22.54 -8.19
C LEU A 91 8.71 -21.73 -7.29
N VAL A 92 9.93 -22.22 -7.12
CA VAL A 92 10.98 -21.54 -6.33
C VAL A 92 11.43 -20.27 -7.03
N ASP A 93 11.53 -20.26 -8.35
CA ASP A 93 11.93 -19.08 -9.12
C ASP A 93 10.85 -18.01 -9.08
N ASP A 94 9.58 -18.41 -9.18
CA ASP A 94 8.45 -17.48 -9.00
C ASP A 94 8.41 -16.87 -7.60
N SER A 95 8.64 -17.68 -6.57
CA SER A 95 8.74 -17.20 -5.19
C SER A 95 9.84 -16.17 -5.01
N LYS A 96 11.02 -16.40 -5.64
CA LYS A 96 12.13 -15.43 -5.61
C LYS A 96 11.78 -14.11 -6.30
N ILE A 97 11.06 -14.16 -7.43
CA ILE A 97 10.62 -12.95 -8.15
C ILE A 97 9.65 -12.14 -7.28
N LEU A 98 8.65 -12.81 -6.69
CA LEU A 98 7.68 -12.17 -5.79
C LEU A 98 8.35 -11.57 -4.54
N SER A 99 9.28 -12.29 -3.93
CA SER A 99 10.04 -11.80 -2.78
C SER A 99 10.88 -10.56 -3.12
N LYS A 100 11.52 -10.53 -4.31
CA LYS A 100 12.26 -9.36 -4.78
C LYS A 100 11.33 -8.15 -5.00
N PHE A 101 10.15 -8.39 -5.56
CA PHE A 101 9.16 -7.35 -5.79
C PHE A 101 8.61 -6.80 -4.47
N SER A 102 8.23 -7.67 -3.52
CA SER A 102 7.79 -7.26 -2.18
C SER A 102 8.88 -6.46 -1.45
N ALA A 103 10.13 -6.93 -1.50
CA ALA A 103 11.25 -6.20 -0.92
C ALA A 103 11.48 -4.82 -1.56
N TYR A 104 11.24 -4.68 -2.86
CA TYR A 104 11.28 -3.39 -3.55
C TYR A 104 10.15 -2.47 -3.09
N LEU A 105 8.91 -2.96 -3.00
CA LEU A 105 7.77 -2.20 -2.51
C LEU A 105 8.00 -1.67 -1.09
N ILE A 106 8.50 -2.55 -0.19
CA ILE A 106 8.81 -2.16 1.20
C ILE A 106 9.88 -1.06 1.24
N ARG A 107 10.95 -1.16 0.43
CA ARG A 107 11.99 -0.12 0.38
C ARG A 107 11.49 1.21 -0.17
N GLY A 108 10.71 1.16 -1.27
CA GLY A 108 10.09 2.36 -1.83
C GLY A 108 9.14 3.03 -0.84
N SER A 109 8.32 2.24 -0.16
CA SER A 109 7.41 2.73 0.88
C SER A 109 8.16 3.28 2.09
N PHE A 110 9.26 2.66 2.52
CA PHE A 110 10.12 3.21 3.57
C PHE A 110 10.61 4.61 3.22
N TRP A 111 11.19 4.77 2.01
CA TRP A 111 11.69 6.08 1.58
C TRP A 111 10.56 7.11 1.44
N ALA A 112 9.39 6.69 0.96
CA ALA A 112 8.23 7.56 0.88
C ALA A 112 7.80 8.05 2.27
N VAL A 113 7.68 7.14 3.23
CA VAL A 113 7.33 7.47 4.63
C VAL A 113 8.38 8.37 5.26
N PHE A 114 9.65 8.09 5.06
CA PHE A 114 10.73 8.91 5.60
C PHE A 114 10.74 10.31 5.00
N LEU A 115 10.82 10.41 3.67
CA LEU A 115 10.99 11.70 3.00
C LEU A 115 9.75 12.57 3.04
N VAL A 116 8.55 11.99 2.88
CA VAL A 116 7.30 12.74 3.01
C VAL A 116 7.09 13.20 4.45
N GLY A 117 7.35 12.33 5.43
CA GLY A 117 7.25 12.72 6.85
C GLY A 117 8.20 13.85 7.21
N LEU A 118 9.46 13.78 6.76
CA LEU A 118 10.45 14.83 7.00
C LEU A 118 10.09 16.14 6.30
N ALA A 119 9.69 16.08 5.02
CA ALA A 119 9.30 17.28 4.27
C ALA A 119 8.07 17.96 4.89
N ASP A 120 7.06 17.16 5.25
CA ASP A 120 5.84 17.67 5.87
C ASP A 120 6.11 18.27 7.27
N PHE A 121 7.00 17.64 8.05
CA PHE A 121 7.44 18.15 9.33
C PHE A 121 8.14 19.52 9.19
N ILE A 122 9.08 19.64 8.25
CA ILE A 122 9.80 20.91 8.00
C ILE A 122 8.82 22.01 7.57
N ILE A 123 7.91 21.73 6.66
CA ILE A 123 6.92 22.69 6.19
C ILE A 123 6.00 23.11 7.34
N SER A 124 5.50 22.17 8.13
CA SER A 124 4.62 22.47 9.27
C SER A 124 5.34 23.26 10.36
N PHE A 125 6.60 22.92 10.66
CA PHE A 125 7.44 23.72 11.56
C PHE A 125 7.58 25.16 11.08
N MET A 126 7.94 25.35 9.81
CA MET A 126 8.11 26.71 9.23
C MET A 126 6.80 27.50 9.26
N VAL A 127 5.65 26.86 9.04
CA VAL A 127 4.33 27.51 9.08
C VAL A 127 3.96 27.91 10.51
N VAL A 128 4.11 27.01 11.48
CA VAL A 128 3.75 27.24 12.89
C VAL A 128 4.62 28.33 13.51
N GLU A 129 5.93 28.31 13.24
CA GLU A 129 6.88 29.29 13.76
C GLU A 129 6.92 30.61 12.94
N ARG A 130 6.04 30.74 11.92
CA ARG A 130 5.99 31.94 11.05
C ARG A 130 7.28 32.24 10.29
N LEU A 131 8.21 31.30 10.22
CA LEU A 131 9.46 31.46 9.47
C LEU A 131 9.22 31.57 7.97
N TRP A 132 8.08 31.03 7.51
CA TRP A 132 7.68 31.09 6.12
C TRP A 132 7.52 32.52 5.59
N GLU A 133 6.98 33.41 6.41
CA GLU A 133 6.74 34.82 6.06
C GLU A 133 8.04 35.58 5.83
N ALA A 134 9.13 35.14 6.44
CA ALA A 134 10.45 35.77 6.27
C ALA A 134 11.16 35.32 4.97
N ILE A 135 10.78 34.19 4.40
CA ILE A 135 11.50 33.53 3.29
C ILE A 135 10.68 33.55 2.00
N PHE A 136 9.37 33.39 2.09
CA PHE A 136 8.49 33.20 0.95
C PHE A 136 7.35 34.23 0.91
N SER A 137 6.77 34.41 -0.29
CA SER A 137 5.61 35.29 -0.46
C SER A 137 4.36 34.74 0.25
N PRO A 138 3.38 35.60 0.60
CA PRO A 138 2.12 35.17 1.21
C PRO A 138 1.33 34.17 0.34
N GLU A 139 1.47 34.24 -0.97
CA GLU A 139 0.82 33.36 -1.93
C GLU A 139 1.34 31.92 -1.82
N VAL A 140 2.66 31.76 -1.69
CA VAL A 140 3.31 30.47 -1.50
C VAL A 140 2.91 29.86 -0.15
N LYS A 141 2.79 30.68 0.91
CA LYS A 141 2.27 30.22 2.20
C LYS A 141 0.84 29.70 2.06
N ALA A 142 -0.05 30.48 1.42
CA ALA A 142 -1.45 30.08 1.21
C ALA A 142 -1.57 28.78 0.42
N PHE A 143 -0.67 28.56 -0.55
CA PHE A 143 -0.58 27.31 -1.30
C PHE A 143 -0.15 26.14 -0.42
N MET A 144 0.86 26.31 0.43
CA MET A 144 1.41 25.25 1.28
C MET A 144 0.52 24.83 2.45
N VAL A 145 -0.40 25.69 2.88
CA VAL A 145 -1.37 25.38 3.95
C VAL A 145 -2.59 24.62 3.43
N LYS A 146 -2.83 24.60 2.11
CA LYS A 146 -3.94 23.85 1.51
C LYS A 146 -3.54 22.40 1.28
N ALA A 147 -4.31 21.45 1.84
CA ALA A 147 -4.00 20.03 1.75
C ALA A 147 -3.92 19.50 0.31
N PRO A 148 -4.85 19.76 -0.62
CA PRO A 148 -4.76 19.25 -1.97
C PRO A 148 -3.50 19.69 -2.70
N GLU A 149 -3.13 20.96 -2.57
CA GLU A 149 -1.96 21.54 -3.22
C GLU A 149 -0.67 20.96 -2.65
N ARG A 150 -0.51 20.96 -1.31
CA ARG A 150 0.67 20.42 -0.63
C ARG A 150 0.86 18.93 -0.94
N ILE A 151 -0.19 18.14 -0.89
CA ILE A 151 -0.13 16.70 -1.18
C ILE A 151 0.19 16.45 -2.66
N THR A 152 -0.48 17.15 -3.57
CA THR A 152 -0.30 16.93 -5.00
C THR A 152 1.07 17.37 -5.50
N TYR A 153 1.55 18.55 -5.07
CA TYR A 153 2.76 19.14 -5.64
C TYR A 153 4.04 18.88 -4.85
N ILE A 154 3.93 18.42 -3.60
CA ILE A 154 5.09 18.06 -2.79
C ILE A 154 5.12 16.57 -2.48
N HIS A 155 4.05 16.01 -1.87
CA HIS A 155 4.11 14.62 -1.42
C HIS A 155 4.16 13.64 -2.60
N PHE A 156 3.33 13.80 -3.64
CA PHE A 156 3.34 12.86 -4.77
C PHE A 156 4.67 12.82 -5.52
N PRO A 157 5.33 13.95 -5.87
CA PRO A 157 6.67 13.91 -6.43
C PRO A 157 7.69 13.23 -5.53
N ILE A 158 7.66 13.49 -4.22
CA ILE A 158 8.54 12.85 -3.25
C ILE A 158 8.31 11.34 -3.21
N ILE A 159 7.05 10.88 -3.24
CA ILE A 159 6.72 9.46 -3.31
C ILE A 159 7.32 8.82 -4.57
N LEU A 160 7.19 9.45 -5.73
CA LEU A 160 7.79 8.93 -6.98
C LEU A 160 9.31 8.83 -6.87
N VAL A 161 9.96 9.89 -6.39
CA VAL A 161 11.42 9.90 -6.15
C VAL A 161 11.81 8.81 -5.14
N SER A 162 11.01 8.58 -4.11
CA SER A 162 11.24 7.55 -3.10
C SER A 162 11.29 6.14 -3.68
N PHE A 163 10.43 5.82 -4.63
CA PHE A 163 10.47 4.52 -5.33
C PHE A 163 11.70 4.40 -6.24
N ILE A 164 12.15 5.50 -6.85
CA ILE A 164 13.42 5.51 -7.60
C ILE A 164 14.60 5.26 -6.66
N ILE A 165 14.68 5.92 -5.51
CA ILE A 165 15.71 5.69 -4.50
C ILE A 165 15.64 4.25 -3.97
N GLY A 166 14.43 3.74 -3.71
CA GLY A 166 14.19 2.36 -3.26
C GLY A 166 14.69 1.29 -4.24
N TYR A 167 14.80 1.60 -5.53
CA TYR A 167 15.39 0.71 -6.52
C TYR A 167 16.92 0.57 -6.34
N PHE A 168 17.60 1.65 -6.02
CA PHE A 168 19.07 1.67 -5.85
C PHE A 168 19.51 1.24 -4.44
N THR A 169 18.67 1.41 -3.41
CA THR A 169 19.03 1.08 -2.02
C THR A 169 18.65 -0.38 -1.70
N LYS A 170 19.61 -1.16 -1.16
CA LYS A 170 19.40 -2.58 -0.84
C LYS A 170 19.33 -2.89 0.66
N SER A 171 19.85 -2.00 1.50
CA SER A 171 20.07 -2.25 2.94
C SER A 171 19.04 -1.61 3.87
N VAL A 172 18.00 -0.98 3.34
CA VAL A 172 17.01 -0.26 4.15
C VAL A 172 15.86 -1.18 4.50
N GLY A 173 15.51 -1.26 5.78
CA GLY A 173 14.43 -2.09 6.27
C GLY A 173 13.75 -1.49 7.50
N PHE A 174 12.84 -2.23 8.11
CA PHE A 174 12.02 -1.79 9.25
C PHE A 174 12.85 -1.32 10.47
N ILE A 175 14.08 -1.81 10.65
CA ILE A 175 14.98 -1.38 11.73
C ILE A 175 15.22 0.13 11.67
N TRP A 176 15.36 0.70 10.48
CA TRP A 176 15.52 2.13 10.32
C TRP A 176 14.25 2.92 10.70
N LEU A 177 13.05 2.36 10.47
CA LEU A 177 11.82 2.96 10.98
C LEU A 177 11.79 2.97 12.51
N ALA A 178 12.26 1.90 13.17
CA ALA A 178 12.38 1.86 14.63
C ALA A 178 13.35 2.94 15.14
N VAL A 179 14.49 3.10 14.48
CA VAL A 179 15.46 4.18 14.79
C VAL A 179 14.82 5.55 14.63
N LEU A 180 14.08 5.78 13.55
CA LEU A 180 13.40 7.06 13.31
C LEU A 180 12.35 7.37 14.38
N VAL A 181 11.57 6.37 14.81
CA VAL A 181 10.59 6.53 15.90
C VAL A 181 11.31 6.90 17.21
N VAL A 182 12.36 6.16 17.59
CA VAL A 182 13.13 6.45 18.82
C VAL A 182 13.78 7.83 18.76
N LEU A 183 14.37 8.22 17.63
CA LEU A 183 14.98 9.53 17.47
C LEU A 183 13.94 10.68 17.54
N SER A 184 12.77 10.51 16.93
CA SER A 184 11.73 11.53 16.98
C SER A 184 11.13 11.67 18.38
N GLU A 185 10.92 10.58 19.12
CA GLU A 185 10.53 10.62 20.53
C GLU A 185 11.59 11.31 21.37
N PHE A 186 12.86 10.99 21.18
CA PHE A 186 13.96 11.64 21.87
C PHE A 186 14.01 13.15 21.61
N VAL A 187 13.82 13.56 20.35
CA VAL A 187 13.75 15.00 20.00
C VAL A 187 12.56 15.68 20.68
N ILE A 188 11.39 15.02 20.77
CA ILE A 188 10.24 15.57 21.50
C ILE A 188 10.55 15.76 22.97
N VAL A 189 11.15 14.76 23.60
CA VAL A 189 11.54 14.85 25.03
C VAL A 189 12.51 16.01 25.23
N LEU A 190 13.55 16.13 24.41
CA LEU A 190 14.50 17.24 24.51
C LEU A 190 13.82 18.59 24.29
N SER A 191 13.01 18.75 23.25
CA SER A 191 12.33 20.02 22.95
C SER A 191 11.40 20.43 24.08
N ARG A 192 10.67 19.50 24.66
CA ARG A 192 9.76 19.75 25.78
C ARG A 192 10.48 20.13 27.07
N PHE A 193 11.50 19.38 27.49
CA PHE A 193 12.14 19.57 28.78
C PHE A 193 13.24 20.62 28.77
N VAL A 194 13.95 20.80 27.65
CA VAL A 194 15.05 21.80 27.56
C VAL A 194 14.53 23.14 27.06
N PHE A 195 13.62 23.13 26.08
CA PHE A 195 13.16 24.37 25.41
C PHE A 195 11.72 24.73 25.76
N SER A 196 11.02 23.92 26.58
CA SER A 196 9.58 24.08 26.87
C SER A 196 8.73 24.20 25.59
N TYR A 197 9.16 23.50 24.53
CA TYR A 197 8.57 23.55 23.22
C TYR A 197 7.87 22.23 22.88
N GLU A 198 6.57 22.29 22.62
CA GLU A 198 5.77 21.14 22.21
C GLU A 198 4.73 21.58 21.19
N GLN A 199 4.73 20.94 20.02
CA GLN A 199 3.78 21.21 18.95
C GLN A 199 3.13 19.93 18.44
N ALA A 200 1.92 20.07 17.93
CA ALA A 200 1.11 18.94 17.44
C ALA A 200 1.79 18.13 16.32
N PHE A 201 2.48 18.80 15.39
CA PHE A 201 3.15 18.14 14.28
C PHE A 201 4.29 17.20 14.71
N GLN A 202 4.89 17.41 15.89
CA GLN A 202 5.92 16.52 16.43
C GLN A 202 5.31 15.15 16.78
N GLY A 203 4.20 15.13 17.52
CA GLY A 203 3.48 13.90 17.86
C GLY A 203 2.89 13.19 16.64
N ASP A 204 2.44 13.95 15.64
CA ASP A 204 1.91 13.39 14.40
C ASP A 204 3.00 12.67 13.59
N LEU A 205 4.24 13.20 13.57
CA LEU A 205 5.37 12.53 12.90
C LEU A 205 5.67 11.17 13.53
N VAL A 206 5.69 11.12 14.87
CA VAL A 206 5.91 9.86 15.59
C VAL A 206 4.82 8.86 15.26
N ARG A 207 3.54 9.26 15.32
CA ARG A 207 2.41 8.39 14.99
C ARG A 207 2.50 7.87 13.57
N PHE A 208 2.90 8.72 12.63
CA PHE A 208 3.07 8.37 11.21
C PHE A 208 4.15 7.31 11.00
N TRP A 209 5.35 7.51 11.56
CA TRP A 209 6.45 6.56 11.46
C TRP A 209 6.18 5.28 12.27
N TYR A 210 5.53 5.39 13.44
CA TYR A 210 5.16 4.25 14.25
C TYR A 210 4.12 3.36 13.55
N ALA A 211 3.12 3.95 12.90
CA ALA A 211 2.13 3.20 12.13
C ALA A 211 2.78 2.43 10.95
N ALA A 212 3.74 3.07 10.25
CA ALA A 212 4.52 2.41 9.21
C ALA A 212 5.39 1.28 9.77
N LEU A 213 6.08 1.52 10.90
CA LEU A 213 6.86 0.50 11.58
C LEU A 213 6.01 -0.72 11.93
N TYR A 214 4.86 -0.51 12.55
CA TYR A 214 3.96 -1.59 12.97
C TYR A 214 3.51 -2.45 11.79
N LEU A 215 3.04 -1.83 10.71
CA LEU A 215 2.54 -2.55 9.54
C LEU A 215 3.68 -3.19 8.73
N PHE A 216 4.74 -2.47 8.41
CA PHE A 216 5.81 -3.00 7.56
C PHE A 216 6.69 -4.04 8.29
N ALA A 217 6.88 -3.88 9.60
CA ALA A 217 7.64 -4.86 10.40
C ALA A 217 6.91 -6.19 10.54
N SER A 218 5.57 -6.21 10.53
CA SER A 218 4.80 -7.45 10.64
C SER A 218 5.03 -8.36 9.45
N ALA A 219 5.07 -7.81 8.22
CA ALA A 219 5.42 -8.56 7.00
C ALA A 219 6.86 -9.11 7.06
N TYR A 220 7.81 -8.29 7.54
CA TYR A 220 9.19 -8.72 7.71
C TYR A 220 9.32 -9.84 8.75
N ALA A 221 8.66 -9.69 9.91
CA ALA A 221 8.67 -10.69 10.97
C ALA A 221 8.07 -12.03 10.50
N LEU A 222 7.05 -11.99 9.61
CA LEU A 222 6.48 -13.20 9.03
C LEU A 222 7.48 -13.93 8.12
N ILE A 223 8.22 -13.19 7.27
CA ILE A 223 9.21 -13.77 6.34
C ILE A 223 10.40 -14.36 7.10
N HIS A 224 10.88 -13.70 8.14
CA HIS A 224 12.07 -14.10 8.91
C HIS A 224 11.75 -14.96 10.13
N GLU A 225 10.53 -15.47 10.24
CA GLU A 225 10.08 -16.31 11.38
C GLU A 225 10.30 -15.65 12.75
N GLY A 226 10.35 -14.32 12.79
CA GLY A 226 10.64 -13.51 13.99
C GLY A 226 9.51 -13.47 15.02
N HIS A 227 8.42 -14.18 14.80
CA HIS A 227 7.33 -14.27 15.76
C HIS A 227 7.69 -15.23 16.92
N VAL A 228 7.34 -14.84 18.13
CA VAL A 228 7.34 -15.77 19.26
C VAL A 228 6.28 -16.83 18.97
N ARG A 229 6.73 -18.03 18.63
CA ARG A 229 5.85 -19.18 18.40
C ARG A 229 5.72 -19.98 19.68
N VAL A 230 4.50 -20.33 20.06
CA VAL A 230 4.25 -21.37 21.04
C VAL A 230 4.36 -22.72 20.30
N ASP A 231 5.59 -23.16 20.07
CA ASP A 231 5.93 -24.24 19.13
C ASP A 231 5.74 -25.68 19.71
N VAL A 232 5.02 -25.82 20.84
CA VAL A 232 4.90 -27.12 21.54
C VAL A 232 4.50 -28.27 20.59
N LEU A 233 3.54 -28.03 19.70
CA LEU A 233 3.10 -29.05 18.74
C LEU A 233 3.90 -28.97 17.42
N TYR A 234 4.12 -27.78 16.91
CA TYR A 234 4.76 -27.54 15.62
C TYR A 234 6.23 -27.97 15.60
N SER A 235 6.97 -27.77 16.69
CA SER A 235 8.38 -28.18 16.82
C SER A 235 8.58 -29.69 16.64
N SER A 236 7.61 -30.51 17.08
CA SER A 236 7.64 -31.97 16.94
C SER A 236 7.29 -32.48 15.53
N PHE A 237 6.84 -31.59 14.63
CA PHE A 237 6.43 -31.99 13.28
C PHE A 237 7.67 -32.27 12.40
N SER A 238 7.53 -33.28 11.52
CA SER A 238 8.50 -33.50 10.45
C SER A 238 8.49 -32.31 9.48
N GLU A 239 9.59 -32.07 8.74
CA GLU A 239 9.71 -30.95 7.79
C GLU A 239 8.58 -30.94 6.74
N LYS A 240 8.12 -32.11 6.30
CA LYS A 240 6.97 -32.24 5.39
C LYS A 240 5.67 -31.77 6.01
N LYS A 241 5.42 -32.09 7.29
CA LYS A 241 4.23 -31.63 8.02
C LYS A 241 4.28 -30.12 8.28
N LYS A 242 5.45 -29.59 8.64
CA LYS A 242 5.66 -28.13 8.80
C LYS A 242 5.37 -27.39 7.50
N ALA A 243 5.94 -27.85 6.38
CA ALA A 243 5.70 -27.24 5.07
C ALA A 243 4.22 -27.29 4.67
N TRP A 244 3.53 -28.40 4.93
CA TRP A 244 2.11 -28.55 4.65
C TRP A 244 1.25 -27.60 5.52
N THR A 245 1.52 -27.53 6.83
CA THR A 245 0.82 -26.64 7.76
C THR A 245 0.99 -25.18 7.36
N ASN A 246 2.22 -24.77 7.02
CA ASN A 246 2.50 -23.41 6.58
C ASN A 246 1.78 -23.10 5.26
N MET A 247 1.76 -24.02 4.32
CA MET A 247 1.03 -23.86 3.04
C MET A 247 -0.46 -23.68 3.26
N VAL A 248 -1.08 -24.53 4.06
CA VAL A 248 -2.52 -24.49 4.36
C VAL A 248 -2.87 -23.22 5.13
N GLY A 249 -2.09 -22.86 6.17
CA GLY A 249 -2.28 -21.64 6.94
C GLY A 249 -2.19 -20.37 6.06
N SER A 250 -1.18 -20.29 5.20
CA SER A 250 -1.04 -19.17 4.27
C SER A 250 -2.18 -19.10 3.25
N ALA A 251 -2.62 -20.25 2.72
CA ALA A 251 -3.69 -20.30 1.71
C ALA A 251 -5.09 -20.01 2.28
N LEU A 252 -5.38 -20.47 3.51
CA LEU A 252 -6.71 -20.33 4.11
C LEU A 252 -6.87 -19.10 5.00
N LEU A 253 -5.79 -18.59 5.58
CA LEU A 253 -5.83 -17.43 6.48
C LEU A 253 -5.11 -16.23 5.89
N GLY A 254 -3.86 -16.35 5.47
CA GLY A 254 -3.04 -15.23 5.01
C GLY A 254 -3.58 -14.58 3.73
N VAL A 255 -3.70 -15.36 2.66
CA VAL A 255 -4.15 -14.84 1.36
C VAL A 255 -5.57 -14.27 1.44
N PRO A 256 -6.58 -14.94 2.03
CA PRO A 256 -7.92 -14.36 2.16
C PRO A 256 -7.93 -13.08 2.97
N LEU A 257 -7.18 -13.00 4.06
CA LEU A 257 -7.08 -11.77 4.87
C LEU A 257 -6.57 -10.59 4.03
N CYS A 258 -5.45 -10.78 3.32
CA CYS A 258 -4.90 -9.73 2.46
C CYS A 258 -5.89 -9.32 1.36
N LEU A 259 -6.55 -10.28 0.72
CA LEU A 259 -7.55 -9.99 -0.31
C LEU A 259 -8.77 -9.23 0.25
N ILE A 260 -9.25 -9.61 1.44
CA ILE A 260 -10.35 -8.91 2.11
C ILE A 260 -9.95 -7.46 2.41
N VAL A 261 -8.76 -7.22 2.96
CA VAL A 261 -8.27 -5.87 3.24
C VAL A 261 -8.20 -5.04 1.96
N LEU A 262 -7.64 -5.59 0.88
CA LEU A 262 -7.55 -4.88 -0.40
C LEU A 262 -8.94 -4.65 -1.03
N PHE A 263 -9.75 -5.70 -1.17
CA PHE A 263 -11.04 -5.57 -1.87
C PHE A 263 -12.05 -4.73 -1.10
N LEU A 264 -12.16 -4.87 0.23
CA LEU A 264 -13.05 -4.04 1.02
C LEU A 264 -12.46 -2.66 1.27
N GLY A 265 -11.15 -2.58 1.53
CA GLY A 265 -10.46 -1.31 1.77
C GLY A 265 -10.46 -0.37 0.57
N LEU A 266 -10.53 -0.91 -0.65
CA LEU A 266 -10.56 -0.16 -1.90
C LEU A 266 -11.92 -0.19 -2.61
N ASN A 267 -13.01 -0.66 -1.98
CA ASN A 267 -14.31 -0.82 -2.61
C ASN A 267 -15.11 0.51 -2.68
N GLY A 268 -14.71 1.38 -3.59
CA GLY A 268 -15.38 2.65 -3.84
C GLY A 268 -14.69 3.86 -3.19
N LYS A 269 -15.20 5.06 -3.52
CA LYS A 269 -14.57 6.33 -3.11
C LYS A 269 -14.57 6.58 -1.59
N ALA A 270 -15.56 6.07 -0.88
CA ALA A 270 -15.71 6.27 0.58
C ALA A 270 -15.18 5.10 1.42
N SER A 271 -14.41 4.18 0.82
CA SER A 271 -13.81 3.06 1.55
C SER A 271 -12.63 3.51 2.43
N ILE A 272 -12.21 2.62 3.35
CA ILE A 272 -11.19 2.93 4.37
C ILE A 272 -9.87 3.42 3.76
N ILE A 273 -9.47 2.88 2.60
CA ILE A 273 -8.21 3.29 1.94
C ILE A 273 -8.46 4.46 0.98
N ASN A 274 -9.49 4.38 0.12
CA ASN A 274 -9.71 5.42 -0.89
C ASN A 274 -10.25 6.72 -0.29
N GLY A 275 -11.13 6.65 0.73
CA GLY A 275 -11.76 7.83 1.33
C GLY A 275 -10.74 8.88 1.76
N PRO A 276 -9.80 8.55 2.65
CA PRO A 276 -8.76 9.49 3.09
C PRO A 276 -7.90 10.03 1.94
N VAL A 277 -7.57 9.18 0.96
CA VAL A 277 -6.73 9.58 -0.18
C VAL A 277 -7.45 10.55 -1.11
N VAL A 278 -8.71 10.29 -1.43
CA VAL A 278 -9.52 11.17 -2.30
C VAL A 278 -9.87 12.49 -1.62
N ALA A 279 -10.11 12.45 -0.31
CA ALA A 279 -10.41 13.63 0.50
C ALA A 279 -9.17 14.45 0.88
N PHE A 280 -7.96 13.97 0.56
CA PHE A 280 -6.70 14.57 1.03
C PHE A 280 -6.70 14.78 2.54
N GLU A 281 -7.08 13.74 3.29
CA GLU A 281 -7.24 13.83 4.73
C GLU A 281 -5.95 14.20 5.46
N VAL A 282 -6.08 15.17 6.36
CA VAL A 282 -5.03 15.64 7.25
C VAL A 282 -5.27 15.12 8.65
N THR A 283 -4.27 15.26 9.54
CA THR A 283 -4.45 14.90 10.94
C THR A 283 -5.52 15.77 11.61
N GLN A 284 -6.13 15.28 12.69
CA GLN A 284 -7.22 15.97 13.39
C GLN A 284 -6.81 17.31 14.02
N GLN A 285 -5.51 17.62 14.08
CA GLN A 285 -4.99 18.82 14.74
C GLN A 285 -4.91 20.05 13.82
N GLY A 286 -5.53 19.97 12.64
CA GLY A 286 -5.69 21.09 11.73
C GLY A 286 -4.38 21.67 11.22
N SER A 287 -4.26 23.00 11.18
CA SER A 287 -3.10 23.70 10.65
C SER A 287 -1.80 23.48 11.42
N ASN A 288 -1.87 23.03 12.67
CA ASN A 288 -0.71 22.77 13.52
C ASN A 288 -0.26 21.30 13.47
N GLY A 289 -0.95 20.45 12.73
CA GLY A 289 -0.62 19.05 12.52
C GLY A 289 0.10 18.80 11.20
N LEU A 290 0.31 17.49 10.89
CA LEU A 290 0.85 17.02 9.63
C LEU A 290 -0.26 16.63 8.64
N TYR A 291 0.02 16.72 7.35
CA TYR A 291 -0.92 16.40 6.27
C TYR A 291 -0.68 14.98 5.74
N LEU A 292 -0.65 13.99 6.65
CA LEU A 292 -0.18 12.64 6.39
C LEU A 292 -1.23 11.54 6.58
N LEU A 293 -2.45 11.85 7.05
CA LEU A 293 -3.46 10.84 7.35
C LEU A 293 -3.86 10.03 6.11
N TYR A 294 -3.98 10.67 4.94
CA TYR A 294 -4.25 10.02 3.67
C TYR A 294 -3.21 8.93 3.35
N LEU A 295 -1.93 9.19 3.64
CA LEU A 295 -0.84 8.25 3.36
C LEU A 295 -0.82 7.09 4.38
N MET A 296 -1.22 7.33 5.63
CA MET A 296 -1.40 6.26 6.62
C MET A 296 -2.46 5.24 6.19
N ALA A 297 -3.54 5.68 5.55
CA ALA A 297 -4.54 4.77 5.00
C ALA A 297 -3.97 3.86 3.89
N VAL A 298 -3.02 4.35 3.10
CA VAL A 298 -2.34 3.57 2.05
C VAL A 298 -1.43 2.48 2.63
N TYR A 299 -0.97 2.60 3.88
CA TYR A 299 -0.17 1.54 4.52
C TYR A 299 -0.88 0.19 4.56
N LEU A 300 -2.21 0.20 4.69
CA LEU A 300 -3.03 -1.03 4.63
C LEU A 300 -2.96 -1.73 3.25
N ALA A 301 -2.77 -0.98 2.19
CA ALA A 301 -2.62 -1.54 0.85
C ALA A 301 -1.20 -2.05 0.58
N VAL A 302 -0.19 -1.49 1.25
CA VAL A 302 1.22 -1.91 1.13
C VAL A 302 1.50 -3.15 1.98
N PHE A 303 0.88 -3.25 3.15
CA PHE A 303 0.95 -4.42 4.04
C PHE A 303 0.43 -5.67 3.37
#